data_04e65567e01029f7c48e79ad68d37426
#
_entry.id   04e65567e01029f7c48e79ad68d37426
#
_cell.length_a   1.000
_cell.length_b   1.000
_cell.length_c   1.000
_cell.angle_alpha   90.00
_cell.angle_beta   90.00
_cell.angle_gamma   90.00
#
_symmetry.space_group_name_H-M   'P 1'
#
loop_
_entity.id
_entity.type
_entity.pdbx_description
1 polymer ?
#
loop_
_entity_poly.entity_id
_entity_poly.type
_entity_poly.pdbx_seq_one_letter_code
_entity_poly.pdbx_strand_id
1 'polypeptide(L)'
;MSELCYIISGTGYTRCHSSFYQDNAVEKEKLNDIFKKVNQLTNHKFGALYNACTESNFGKRLMEFDAFSTIHADSGGLQIVTQGAEITEKLKNDVYHNQAKYSNLGMCFDEIPVTVADGRSSRNDTSGRIFDKDNFHVYAENTGKNLLDQINVFDK
;
A
#
# COMPACT_ATOMS: atom_id res chain seq x y z
N MET A 1 12.12 24.98 -5.75
CA MET A 1 11.79 24.40 -4.42
C MET A 1 11.04 23.12 -4.68
N SER A 2 11.46 22.00 -4.11
CA SER A 2 10.74 20.74 -4.20
C SER A 2 9.42 20.87 -3.43
N GLU A 3 8.32 20.57 -4.09
CA GLU A 3 7.00 20.62 -3.46
C GLU A 3 6.87 19.45 -2.48
N LEU A 4 6.55 19.75 -1.22
CA LEU A 4 6.37 18.73 -0.20
C LEU A 4 4.98 18.10 -0.35
N CYS A 5 4.93 16.77 -0.44
CA CYS A 5 3.69 16.02 -0.47
C CYS A 5 3.60 15.13 0.77
N TYR A 6 2.54 15.28 1.55
CA TYR A 6 2.26 14.41 2.68
C TYR A 6 1.46 13.20 2.21
N ILE A 7 2.00 12.01 2.44
CA ILE A 7 1.32 10.75 2.10
C ILE A 7 0.63 10.23 3.35
N ILE A 8 -0.67 10.04 3.26
CA ILE A 8 -1.50 9.58 4.36
C ILE A 8 -1.88 8.12 4.12
N SER A 9 -1.61 7.27 5.10
CA SER A 9 -1.99 5.85 5.02
C SER A 9 -3.51 5.69 5.01
N GLY A 10 -4.03 5.06 3.97
CA GLY A 10 -5.46 4.78 3.79
C GLY A 10 -6.07 4.00 4.95
N THR A 11 -5.32 3.10 5.58
CA THR A 11 -5.76 2.33 6.74
C THR A 11 -6.16 3.21 7.92
N GLY A 12 -5.55 4.39 8.07
CA GLY A 12 -5.92 5.37 9.10
C GLY A 12 -7.31 5.97 8.85
N TYR A 13 -7.67 6.22 7.60
CA TYR A 13 -8.97 6.75 7.23
C TYR A 13 -10.10 5.75 7.38
N THR A 14 -9.87 4.52 6.96
CA THR A 14 -10.89 3.48 6.97
C THR A 14 -11.33 3.11 8.37
N ARG A 15 -10.44 3.22 9.35
CA ARG A 15 -10.79 3.00 10.76
C ARG A 15 -11.54 4.18 11.38
N CYS A 16 -11.34 5.39 10.86
CA CYS A 16 -11.98 6.58 11.38
C CYS A 16 -13.33 6.89 10.72
N HIS A 17 -13.57 6.40 9.50
CA HIS A 17 -14.78 6.72 8.75
C HIS A 17 -15.35 5.49 8.05
N SER A 18 -16.39 4.92 8.64
CA SER A 18 -17.22 3.87 8.03
C SER A 18 -17.81 4.26 6.67
N SER A 19 -17.93 5.56 6.39
CA SER A 19 -18.35 6.13 5.13
C SER A 19 -17.49 5.71 3.93
N PHE A 20 -16.20 5.47 4.11
CA PHE A 20 -15.36 4.90 3.06
C PHE A 20 -15.82 3.51 2.62
N TYR A 21 -16.40 2.74 3.53
CA TYR A 21 -16.89 1.39 3.25
C TYR A 21 -18.36 1.35 2.87
N GLN A 22 -19.16 2.37 3.26
CA GLN A 22 -20.60 2.35 3.13
C GLN A 22 -21.15 3.07 1.89
N ASP A 23 -20.29 3.51 0.95
CA ASP A 23 -20.69 4.25 -0.26
C ASP A 23 -21.60 5.46 0.01
N ASN A 24 -21.45 6.11 1.16
CA ASN A 24 -22.20 7.30 1.50
C ASN A 24 -21.64 8.52 0.76
N ALA A 25 -22.29 8.90 -0.34
CA ALA A 25 -21.84 10.00 -1.20
C ALA A 25 -21.72 11.33 -0.45
N VAL A 26 -22.63 11.63 0.47
CA VAL A 26 -22.63 12.90 1.23
C VAL A 26 -21.43 13.00 2.17
N GLU A 27 -21.07 11.89 2.82
CA GLU A 27 -19.91 11.88 3.71
C GLU A 27 -18.58 11.88 2.94
N LYS A 28 -18.54 11.23 1.78
CA LYS A 28 -17.40 11.31 0.85
C LYS A 28 -17.16 12.75 0.41
N GLU A 29 -18.19 13.47 0.00
CA GLU A 29 -18.09 14.86 -0.42
C GLU A 29 -17.57 15.75 0.71
N LYS A 30 -18.12 15.63 1.91
CA LYS A 30 -17.64 16.37 3.09
C LYS A 30 -16.16 16.10 3.39
N LEU A 31 -15.75 14.84 3.30
CA LEU A 31 -14.38 14.46 3.56
C LEU A 31 -13.43 15.03 2.48
N ASN A 32 -13.83 14.96 1.22
CA ASN A 32 -13.09 15.55 0.12
C ASN A 32 -12.92 17.06 0.28
N ASP A 33 -13.98 17.76 0.70
CA ASP A 33 -13.93 19.19 0.98
C ASP A 33 -13.01 19.54 2.16
N ILE A 34 -12.99 18.69 3.20
CA ILE A 34 -12.06 18.86 4.32
C ILE A 34 -10.61 18.77 3.81
N PHE A 35 -10.27 17.75 3.01
CA PHE A 35 -8.93 17.61 2.46
C PHE A 35 -8.55 18.75 1.53
N LYS A 36 -9.46 19.18 0.64
CA LYS A 36 -9.23 20.36 -0.19
C LYS A 36 -8.93 21.61 0.64
N LYS A 37 -9.71 21.82 1.69
CA LYS A 37 -9.52 22.97 2.59
C LYS A 37 -8.19 22.89 3.34
N VAL A 38 -7.79 21.71 3.79
CA VAL A 38 -6.48 21.53 4.43
C VAL A 38 -5.35 21.77 3.43
N ASN A 39 -5.45 21.28 2.18
CA ASN A 39 -4.49 21.58 1.12
C ASN A 39 -4.34 23.10 0.90
N GLN A 40 -5.44 23.83 0.87
CA GLN A 40 -5.42 25.28 0.72
C GLN A 40 -4.78 26.02 1.91
N LEU A 41 -5.11 25.61 3.13
CA LEU A 41 -4.61 26.24 4.36
C LEU A 41 -3.11 25.97 4.60
N THR A 42 -2.65 24.80 4.25
CA THR A 42 -1.25 24.40 4.48
C THR A 42 -0.35 24.71 3.30
N ASN A 43 -0.91 25.03 2.13
CA ASN A 43 -0.20 25.11 0.86
C ASN A 43 0.62 23.84 0.54
N HIS A 44 0.13 22.69 0.99
CA HIS A 44 0.73 21.39 0.75
C HIS A 44 -0.26 20.48 0.03
N LYS A 45 0.27 19.60 -0.83
CA LYS A 45 -0.52 18.56 -1.47
C LYS A 45 -0.56 17.31 -0.59
N PHE A 46 -1.72 16.69 -0.52
CA PHE A 46 -1.87 15.39 0.13
C PHE A 46 -1.84 14.28 -0.91
N GLY A 47 -1.14 13.21 -0.56
CA GLY A 47 -1.24 11.92 -1.21
C GLY A 47 -1.95 10.92 -0.30
N ALA A 48 -2.41 9.83 -0.88
CA ALA A 48 -2.96 8.70 -0.14
C ALA A 48 -2.13 7.44 -0.38
N LEU A 49 -2.04 6.58 0.62
CA LEU A 49 -1.40 5.27 0.53
C LEU A 49 -2.40 4.19 0.91
N TYR A 50 -2.54 3.16 0.09
CA TYR A 50 -3.34 1.99 0.40
C TYR A 50 -2.55 0.69 0.20
N ASN A 51 -3.02 -0.40 0.78
CA ASN A 51 -2.45 -1.73 0.60
C ASN A 51 -3.18 -2.46 -0.53
N ALA A 52 -2.51 -2.65 -1.68
CA ALA A 52 -3.12 -3.25 -2.86
C ALA A 52 -3.43 -4.75 -2.69
N CYS A 53 -2.76 -5.44 -1.77
CA CYS A 53 -3.01 -6.84 -1.47
C CYS A 53 -4.28 -7.04 -0.63
N THR A 54 -4.37 -6.32 0.50
CA THR A 54 -5.45 -6.54 1.48
C THR A 54 -6.65 -5.61 1.30
N GLU A 55 -6.46 -4.51 0.57
CA GLU A 55 -7.46 -3.45 0.38
C GLU A 55 -7.64 -3.13 -1.12
N SER A 56 -7.71 -4.16 -1.96
CA SER A 56 -7.71 -4.04 -3.43
C SER A 56 -8.79 -3.10 -3.99
N ASN A 57 -9.94 -3.01 -3.33
CA ASN A 57 -11.04 -2.11 -3.72
C ASN A 57 -10.83 -0.67 -3.25
N PHE A 58 -9.88 -0.43 -2.36
CA PHE A 58 -9.69 0.88 -1.75
C PHE A 58 -9.05 1.88 -2.71
N GLY A 59 -8.11 1.42 -3.55
CA GLY A 59 -7.49 2.25 -4.58
C GLY A 59 -8.52 2.89 -5.52
N LYS A 60 -9.51 2.09 -5.99
CA LYS A 60 -10.62 2.61 -6.79
C LYS A 60 -11.38 3.73 -6.06
N ARG A 61 -11.64 3.55 -4.77
CA ARG A 61 -12.36 4.56 -3.97
C ARG A 61 -11.55 5.83 -3.75
N LEU A 62 -10.23 5.71 -3.58
CA LEU A 62 -9.35 6.87 -3.45
C LEU A 62 -9.33 7.73 -4.71
N MET A 63 -9.43 7.12 -5.89
CA MET A 63 -9.50 7.84 -7.17
C MET A 63 -10.78 8.72 -7.31
N GLU A 64 -11.79 8.44 -6.52
CA GLU A 64 -13.02 9.26 -6.48
C GLU A 64 -12.82 10.59 -5.71
N PHE A 65 -11.67 10.76 -5.04
CA PHE A 65 -11.31 11.97 -4.31
C PHE A 65 -10.37 12.84 -5.13
N ASP A 66 -10.82 13.99 -5.56
CA ASP A 66 -10.01 14.98 -6.31
C ASP A 66 -9.10 15.82 -5.40
N ALA A 67 -9.19 15.66 -4.09
CA ALA A 67 -8.32 16.30 -3.11
C ALA A 67 -6.92 15.68 -3.01
N PHE A 68 -6.76 14.44 -3.43
CA PHE A 68 -5.45 13.78 -3.43
C PHE A 68 -4.68 14.11 -4.71
N SER A 69 -3.44 14.58 -4.53
CA SER A 69 -2.54 14.88 -5.65
C SER A 69 -1.88 13.63 -6.23
N THR A 70 -1.77 12.59 -5.44
CA THR A 70 -1.16 11.30 -5.81
C THR A 70 -1.71 10.18 -4.95
N ILE A 71 -1.81 8.99 -5.55
CA ILE A 71 -2.21 7.77 -4.87
C ILE A 71 -1.06 6.80 -4.96
N HIS A 72 -0.61 6.31 -3.83
CA HIS A 72 0.45 5.32 -3.69
C HIS A 72 -0.17 3.99 -3.28
N ALA A 73 0.36 2.91 -3.83
CA ALA A 73 -0.11 1.56 -3.52
C ALA A 73 1.04 0.70 -2.98
N ASP A 74 0.91 0.28 -1.73
CA ASP A 74 1.80 -0.67 -1.10
C ASP A 74 1.49 -2.10 -1.58
N SER A 75 2.50 -2.93 -1.71
CA SER A 75 2.34 -4.35 -2.08
C SER A 75 1.75 -5.21 -0.96
N GLY A 76 1.95 -4.82 0.29
CA GLY A 76 1.57 -5.62 1.46
C GLY A 76 2.51 -6.79 1.77
N GLY A 77 3.71 -6.81 1.21
CA GLY A 77 4.69 -7.90 1.39
C GLY A 77 4.99 -8.22 2.85
N LEU A 78 5.22 -7.20 3.67
CA LEU A 78 5.45 -7.39 5.11
C LEU A 78 4.29 -8.12 5.80
N GLN A 79 3.06 -7.81 5.47
CA GLN A 79 1.89 -8.44 6.09
C GLN A 79 1.79 -9.90 5.70
N ILE A 80 2.07 -10.23 4.44
CA ILE A 80 2.02 -11.60 3.93
C ILE A 80 3.06 -12.46 4.65
N VAL A 81 4.31 -12.00 4.66
CA VAL A 81 5.42 -12.73 5.30
C VAL A 81 5.18 -12.89 6.80
N THR A 82 4.71 -11.87 7.49
CA THR A 82 4.45 -11.94 8.94
C THR A 82 3.25 -12.80 9.31
N GLN A 83 2.38 -13.11 8.35
CA GLN A 83 1.28 -14.06 8.52
C GLN A 83 1.64 -15.49 8.09
N GLY A 84 2.88 -15.71 7.66
CA GLY A 84 3.36 -17.01 7.19
C GLY A 84 2.76 -17.45 5.85
N ALA A 85 2.24 -16.49 5.07
CA ALA A 85 1.73 -16.76 3.74
C ALA A 85 2.84 -16.60 2.68
N GLU A 86 2.71 -17.32 1.58
CA GLU A 86 3.63 -17.28 0.45
C GLU A 86 3.23 -16.21 -0.56
N ILE A 87 4.20 -15.48 -1.09
CA ILE A 87 4.02 -14.53 -2.19
C ILE A 87 4.05 -15.31 -3.50
N THR A 88 2.88 -15.73 -3.97
CA THR A 88 2.74 -16.48 -5.23
C THR A 88 2.76 -15.55 -6.45
N GLU A 89 3.14 -16.09 -7.63
CA GLU A 89 3.10 -15.34 -8.90
C GLU A 89 1.70 -14.77 -9.20
N LYS A 90 0.64 -15.54 -8.89
CA LYS A 90 -0.72 -15.06 -9.06
C LYS A 90 -1.00 -13.84 -8.19
N LEU A 91 -0.59 -13.88 -6.93
CA LEU A 91 -0.78 -12.76 -5.99
C LEU A 91 -0.02 -11.51 -6.46
N LYS A 92 1.24 -11.68 -6.91
CA LYS A 92 2.03 -10.58 -7.49
C LYS A 92 1.31 -9.94 -8.66
N ASN A 93 0.86 -10.72 -9.61
CA ASN A 93 0.12 -10.23 -10.76
C ASN A 93 -1.15 -9.47 -10.38
N ASP A 94 -1.95 -10.03 -9.47
CA ASP A 94 -3.20 -9.39 -9.02
C ASP A 94 -2.93 -8.03 -8.35
N VAL A 95 -1.88 -7.96 -7.52
CA VAL A 95 -1.46 -6.72 -6.84
C VAL A 95 -0.92 -5.69 -7.83
N TYR A 96 -0.02 -6.08 -8.74
CA TYR A 96 0.56 -5.15 -9.70
C TYR A 96 -0.48 -4.60 -10.68
N HIS A 97 -1.43 -5.41 -11.14
CA HIS A 97 -2.54 -4.92 -11.96
C HIS A 97 -3.45 -3.96 -11.17
N ASN A 98 -3.69 -4.22 -9.88
CA ASN A 98 -4.43 -3.31 -9.02
C ASN A 98 -3.71 -1.97 -8.87
N GLN A 99 -2.41 -2.01 -8.59
CA GLN A 99 -1.55 -0.82 -8.49
C GLN A 99 -1.54 -0.02 -9.80
N ALA A 100 -1.28 -0.68 -10.93
CA ALA A 100 -1.25 -0.03 -12.25
C ALA A 100 -2.58 0.66 -12.59
N LYS A 101 -3.69 0.09 -12.13
CA LYS A 101 -5.02 0.62 -12.42
C LYS A 101 -5.46 1.75 -11.50
N TYR A 102 -5.05 1.75 -10.24
CA TYR A 102 -5.62 2.61 -9.21
C TYR A 102 -4.60 3.43 -8.44
N SER A 103 -3.35 3.48 -8.88
CA SER A 103 -2.34 4.32 -8.24
C SER A 103 -1.46 5.06 -9.26
N ASN A 104 -0.82 6.13 -8.79
CA ASN A 104 0.19 6.85 -9.54
C ASN A 104 1.59 6.27 -9.30
N LEU A 105 1.77 5.57 -8.17
CA LEU A 105 3.01 4.93 -7.78
C LEU A 105 2.71 3.63 -7.05
N GLY A 106 3.23 2.53 -7.57
CA GLY A 106 3.18 1.20 -6.94
C GLY A 106 4.51 0.84 -6.32
N MET A 107 4.48 0.27 -5.12
CA MET A 107 5.64 -0.32 -4.47
C MET A 107 5.69 -1.81 -4.80
N CYS A 108 6.80 -2.30 -5.34
CA CYS A 108 6.97 -3.72 -5.61
C CYS A 108 6.97 -4.55 -4.31
N PHE A 109 6.79 -5.86 -4.43
CA PHE A 109 7.02 -6.72 -3.29
C PHE A 109 8.50 -6.69 -2.90
N ASP A 110 8.76 -6.15 -1.71
CA ASP A 110 10.04 -6.27 -1.05
C ASP A 110 10.09 -7.61 -0.31
N GLU A 111 11.11 -8.40 -0.59
CA GLU A 111 11.36 -9.61 0.18
C GLU A 111 12.16 -9.26 1.42
N ILE A 112 11.51 -9.43 2.57
CA ILE A 112 12.09 -9.07 3.85
C ILE A 112 12.83 -10.28 4.40
N PRO A 113 14.10 -10.13 4.82
CA PRO A 113 14.91 -11.25 5.33
C PRO A 113 14.46 -11.67 6.74
N VAL A 114 13.20 -12.04 6.85
CA VAL A 114 12.57 -12.46 8.12
C VAL A 114 11.86 -13.78 7.88
N THR A 115 12.22 -14.78 8.64
CA THR A 115 11.46 -16.02 8.77
C THR A 115 10.60 -16.01 10.01
N VAL A 116 9.51 -16.76 9.98
CA VAL A 116 8.60 -16.88 11.12
C VAL A 116 8.69 -18.28 11.68
N ALA A 117 9.14 -18.41 12.93
CA ALA A 117 9.21 -19.70 13.60
C ALA A 117 7.82 -20.12 14.08
N ASP A 118 7.39 -21.31 13.64
CA ASP A 118 6.23 -22.05 14.15
C ASP A 118 4.90 -21.27 14.27
N GLY A 119 4.63 -20.39 13.33
CA GLY A 119 3.37 -19.65 13.30
C GLY A 119 3.17 -18.67 14.45
N ARG A 120 4.22 -18.32 15.18
CA ARG A 120 4.20 -17.44 16.36
C ARG A 120 4.25 -15.95 16.03
N SER A 121 4.13 -15.56 14.77
CA SER A 121 4.12 -14.15 14.42
C SER A 121 2.69 -13.69 14.17
N SER A 122 2.28 -12.66 14.89
CA SER A 122 1.10 -11.88 14.58
C SER A 122 1.49 -10.42 14.38
N ARG A 123 0.54 -9.59 13.99
CA ARG A 123 0.77 -8.14 13.87
C ARG A 123 1.28 -7.52 15.18
N ASN A 124 0.84 -8.05 16.30
CA ASN A 124 1.14 -7.54 17.65
C ASN A 124 2.23 -8.34 18.37
N ASP A 125 2.55 -9.54 17.89
CA ASP A 125 3.60 -10.38 18.47
C ASP A 125 4.68 -10.65 17.41
N THR A 126 5.85 -10.07 17.62
CA THR A 126 7.02 -10.19 16.75
C THR A 126 8.07 -11.14 17.29
N SER A 127 7.81 -11.80 18.42
CA SER A 127 8.78 -12.66 19.11
C SER A 127 9.20 -13.89 18.32
N GLY A 128 8.35 -14.34 17.38
CA GLY A 128 8.65 -15.45 16.47
C GLY A 128 9.41 -15.05 15.19
N ARG A 129 9.75 -13.77 15.01
CA ARG A 129 10.47 -13.31 13.82
C ARG A 129 11.96 -13.50 13.99
N ILE A 130 12.56 -14.21 13.04
CA ILE A 130 13.99 -14.47 12.99
C ILE A 130 14.55 -13.76 11.77
N PHE A 131 15.53 -12.88 11.98
CA PHE A 131 16.20 -12.18 10.89
C PHE A 131 17.24 -13.09 10.24
N ASP A 132 17.07 -13.38 8.94
CA ASP A 132 17.97 -14.20 8.14
C ASP A 132 19.12 -13.37 7.57
N LYS A 133 20.19 -13.24 8.36
CA LYS A 133 21.36 -12.44 7.99
C LYS A 133 22.19 -13.08 6.88
N ASP A 134 22.19 -14.40 6.80
CA ASP A 134 23.12 -15.14 5.93
C ASP A 134 22.65 -15.15 4.48
N ASN A 135 21.34 -15.02 4.25
CA ASN A 135 20.73 -15.02 2.93
C ASN A 135 20.24 -13.65 2.46
N PHE A 136 20.70 -12.58 3.07
CA PHE A 136 20.26 -11.22 2.72
C PHE A 136 20.35 -10.89 1.22
N HIS A 137 21.42 -11.37 0.54
CA HIS A 137 21.60 -11.18 -0.89
C HIS A 137 20.50 -11.84 -1.74
N VAL A 138 19.97 -12.99 -1.31
CA VAL A 138 18.87 -13.68 -1.99
C VAL A 138 17.59 -12.85 -1.94
N TYR A 139 17.28 -12.26 -0.78
CA TYR A 139 16.11 -11.39 -0.62
C TYR A 139 16.24 -10.13 -1.47
N ALA A 140 17.44 -9.54 -1.53
CA ALA A 140 17.70 -8.37 -2.37
C ALA A 140 17.53 -8.68 -3.86
N GLU A 141 18.03 -9.83 -4.33
CA GLU A 141 17.86 -10.28 -5.72
C GLU A 141 16.39 -10.52 -6.06
N ASN A 142 15.66 -11.17 -5.18
CA ASN A 142 14.23 -11.43 -5.37
C ASN A 142 13.42 -10.14 -5.39
N THR A 143 13.73 -9.18 -4.52
CA THR A 143 13.12 -7.84 -4.58
C THR A 143 13.40 -7.17 -5.93
N GLY A 144 14.62 -7.30 -6.45
CA GLY A 144 14.97 -6.80 -7.78
C GLY A 144 14.15 -7.45 -8.90
N LYS A 145 13.92 -8.77 -8.84
CA LYS A 145 13.05 -9.49 -9.79
C LYS A 145 11.61 -9.01 -9.69
N ASN A 146 11.08 -8.87 -8.45
CA ASN A 146 9.74 -8.37 -8.22
C ASN A 146 9.53 -6.95 -8.79
N LEU A 147 10.55 -6.10 -8.71
CA LEU A 147 10.52 -4.77 -9.35
C LEU A 147 10.42 -4.85 -10.87
N LEU A 148 11.19 -5.74 -11.50
CA LEU A 148 11.13 -5.95 -12.95
C LEU A 148 9.76 -6.48 -13.39
N ASP A 149 9.19 -7.41 -12.64
CA ASP A 149 7.85 -7.94 -12.89
C ASP A 149 6.78 -6.84 -12.81
N GLN A 150 6.89 -5.96 -11.81
CA GLN A 150 5.99 -4.82 -11.66
C GLN A 150 6.10 -3.84 -12.84
N ILE A 151 7.33 -3.47 -13.24
CA ILE A 151 7.56 -2.57 -14.39
C ILE A 151 6.90 -3.15 -15.64
N ASN A 152 7.05 -4.44 -15.91
CA ASN A 152 6.43 -5.09 -17.05
C ASN A 152 4.90 -5.04 -17.06
N VAL A 153 4.27 -4.87 -15.91
CA VAL A 153 2.80 -4.68 -15.81
C VAL A 153 2.42 -3.22 -16.03
N PHE A 154 3.21 -2.28 -15.52
CA PHE A 154 2.93 -0.84 -15.63
C PHE A 154 3.14 -0.29 -17.06
N ASP A 155 4.06 -0.89 -17.82
CA ASP A 155 4.40 -0.45 -19.20
C ASP A 155 3.40 -0.96 -20.26
N LYS A 156 2.36 -1.69 -19.89
CA LYS A 156 1.30 -2.18 -20.79
C LYS A 156 0.08 -1.28 -20.78
#